data_4a387a6547c8dcf658d2c3f37b76df7b
#
_entry.id   4a387a6547c8dcf658d2c3f37b76df7b
#
_cell.length_a   1.000
_cell.length_b   1.000
_cell.length_c   1.000
_cell.angle_alpha   90.00
_cell.angle_beta   90.00
_cell.angle_gamma   90.00
#
_symmetry.space_group_name_H-M   'P 1'
#
loop_
_entity.id
_entity.type
_entity.pdbx_description
1 polymer ?
#
loop_
_entity_poly.entity_id
_entity_poly.type
_entity_poly.pdbx_seq_one_letter_code
_entity_poly.pdbx_strand_id
1 'polypeptide(L)'
;RLIQELREASKKNKADIWKVIAKELEKPTRRRREVNILRINRHTKANETIVVPGKVLATGDMDHKVKVAAWQFSEAARSKVQAMSIPELIKENPKGKDVRIIG
;
A
#
# COMPACT_ATOMS: atom_id res chain seq x y z
N ARG A 1 -14.47 -9.27 -1.91
CA ARG A 1 -14.10 -7.92 -1.55
C ARG A 1 -12.70 -7.86 -0.98
N LEU A 2 -12.11 -6.68 -1.02
CA LEU A 2 -10.70 -6.53 -0.65
C LEU A 2 -10.42 -6.91 0.80
N ILE A 3 -11.25 -6.48 1.74
CA ILE A 3 -11.04 -6.80 3.16
C ILE A 3 -11.06 -8.31 3.38
N GLN A 4 -12.02 -8.99 2.78
CA GLN A 4 -12.13 -10.44 2.89
C GLN A 4 -10.95 -11.14 2.22
N GLU A 5 -10.53 -10.66 1.06
CA GLU A 5 -9.36 -11.19 0.37
C GLU A 5 -8.09 -11.07 1.22
N LEU A 6 -7.94 -9.93 1.90
CA LEU A 6 -6.81 -9.69 2.78
C LEU A 6 -6.80 -10.65 3.97
N ARG A 7 -7.96 -10.88 4.57
CA ARG A 7 -8.08 -11.81 5.70
C ARG A 7 -7.79 -13.24 5.27
N GLU A 8 -8.30 -13.64 4.11
CA GLU A 8 -8.04 -14.96 3.55
C GLU A 8 -6.57 -15.13 3.21
N ALA A 9 -5.94 -14.11 2.62
CA ALA A 9 -4.53 -14.15 2.29
C ALA A 9 -3.66 -14.26 3.55
N SER A 10 -4.01 -13.53 4.61
CA SER A 10 -3.31 -13.63 5.90
C SER A 10 -3.38 -15.04 6.46
N LYS A 11 -4.55 -15.64 6.44
CA LYS A 11 -4.79 -16.97 6.96
C LYS A 11 -4.08 -18.04 6.13
N LYS A 12 -4.23 -17.95 4.82
CA LYS A 12 -3.67 -18.93 3.87
C LYS A 12 -2.15 -18.91 3.85
N ASN A 13 -1.55 -17.74 3.92
CA ASN A 13 -0.11 -17.55 3.79
C ASN A 13 0.60 -17.32 5.12
N LYS A 14 -0.14 -17.33 6.22
CA LYS A 14 0.38 -17.03 7.57
C LYS A 14 1.12 -15.70 7.60
N ALA A 15 0.58 -14.70 6.90
CA ALA A 15 1.19 -13.38 6.78
C ALA A 15 0.32 -12.34 7.47
N ASP A 16 0.75 -11.89 8.64
CA ASP A 16 -0.01 -10.94 9.46
C ASP A 16 -0.18 -9.58 8.80
N ILE A 17 0.68 -9.23 7.87
CA ILE A 17 0.61 -7.94 7.17
C ILE A 17 -0.75 -7.72 6.51
N TRP A 18 -1.32 -8.76 5.89
CA TRP A 18 -2.63 -8.64 5.23
C TRP A 18 -3.75 -8.39 6.24
N LYS A 19 -3.64 -8.97 7.41
CA LYS A 19 -4.60 -8.76 8.49
C LYS A 19 -4.56 -7.33 9.00
N VAL A 20 -3.37 -6.76 9.16
CA VAL A 20 -3.19 -5.38 9.59
C VAL A 20 -3.81 -4.41 8.58
N ILE A 21 -3.56 -4.66 7.29
CA ILE A 21 -4.12 -3.84 6.21
C ILE A 21 -5.64 -3.93 6.20
N ALA A 22 -6.19 -5.14 6.38
CA ALA A 22 -7.65 -5.32 6.43
C ALA A 22 -8.27 -4.52 7.57
N LYS A 23 -7.63 -4.51 8.74
CA LYS A 23 -8.08 -3.74 9.89
C LYS A 23 -8.13 -2.24 9.59
N GLU A 24 -7.10 -1.73 8.92
CA GLU A 24 -7.08 -0.32 8.54
C GLU A 24 -8.18 0.03 7.54
N LEU A 25 -8.48 -0.87 6.60
CA LEU A 25 -9.52 -0.64 5.60
C LEU A 25 -10.93 -0.77 6.17
N GLU A 26 -11.10 -1.39 7.34
CA GLU A 26 -12.39 -1.46 8.02
C GLU A 26 -12.82 -0.13 8.62
N LYS A 27 -11.88 0.80 8.81
CA LYS A 27 -12.18 2.12 9.32
C LYS A 27 -13.07 2.90 8.34
N PRO A 28 -13.95 3.78 8.83
CA PRO A 28 -14.75 4.64 7.94
C PRO A 28 -13.87 5.40 6.95
N THR A 29 -14.36 5.62 5.74
CA THR A 29 -13.61 6.29 4.67
C THR A 29 -12.99 7.60 5.12
N ARG A 30 -13.72 8.39 5.90
CA ARG A 30 -13.22 9.68 6.42
C ARG A 30 -12.05 9.56 7.38
N ARG A 31 -11.81 8.36 7.92
CA ARG A 31 -10.69 8.09 8.83
C ARG A 31 -9.56 7.33 8.16
N ARG A 32 -9.74 6.95 6.90
CA ARG A 32 -8.68 6.31 6.16
C ARG A 32 -7.60 7.32 5.86
N ARG A 33 -6.37 6.89 5.94
CA ARG A 33 -5.24 7.79 5.81
C ARG A 33 -5.02 8.21 4.36
N GLU A 34 -4.58 9.46 4.21
CA GLU A 34 -4.07 9.95 2.96
C GLU A 34 -2.57 10.16 3.13
N VAL A 35 -1.77 9.57 2.26
CA VAL A 35 -0.32 9.64 2.35
C VAL A 35 0.22 10.32 1.11
N ASN A 36 0.99 11.38 1.33
CA ASN A 36 1.64 12.10 0.27
C ASN A 36 2.93 11.39 -0.14
N ILE A 37 3.25 11.42 -1.44
CA ILE A 37 4.49 10.80 -1.92
C ILE A 37 5.74 11.37 -1.27
N LEU A 38 5.70 12.61 -0.77
CA LEU A 38 6.82 13.18 -0.02
C LEU A 38 7.16 12.34 1.21
N ARG A 39 6.12 11.87 1.91
CA ARG A 39 6.33 11.01 3.06
C ARG A 39 6.90 9.65 2.65
N ILE A 40 6.40 9.11 1.55
CA ILE A 40 6.92 7.86 1.01
C ILE A 40 8.40 8.04 0.64
N ASN A 41 8.72 9.14 -0.03
CA ASN A 41 10.09 9.42 -0.44
C ASN A 41 11.04 9.51 0.76
N ARG A 42 10.59 10.09 1.87
CA ARG A 42 11.42 10.24 3.07
C ARG A 42 11.69 8.91 3.78
N HIS A 43 10.74 8.00 3.75
CA HIS A 43 10.80 6.78 4.55
C HIS A 43 11.17 5.54 3.75
N THR A 44 11.52 5.68 2.48
CA THR A 44 11.84 4.54 1.63
C THR A 44 13.17 4.72 0.93
N LYS A 45 13.72 3.59 0.50
CA LYS A 45 14.90 3.53 -0.36
C LYS A 45 14.48 3.02 -1.73
N ALA A 46 15.36 3.14 -2.70
CA ALA A 46 15.08 2.65 -4.04
C ALA A 46 14.71 1.16 -4.04
N ASN A 47 13.74 0.81 -4.88
CA ASN A 47 13.26 -0.56 -5.08
C ASN A 47 12.54 -1.20 -3.88
N GLU A 48 12.14 -0.41 -2.89
CA GLU A 48 11.31 -0.93 -1.81
C GLU A 48 9.86 -1.12 -2.28
N THR A 49 9.15 -2.00 -1.59
CA THR A 49 7.71 -2.21 -1.79
C THR A 49 6.97 -1.78 -0.54
N ILE A 50 5.98 -0.92 -0.72
CA ILE A 50 5.18 -0.43 0.41
C ILE A 50 3.70 -0.58 0.14
N VAL A 51 2.92 -0.61 1.22
CA VAL A 51 1.47 -0.63 1.17
C VAL A 51 0.93 0.56 1.93
N VAL A 52 -0.02 1.26 1.32
CA VAL A 52 -0.75 2.35 1.97
C VAL A 52 -2.21 1.93 2.07
N PRO A 53 -2.72 1.66 3.27
CA PRO A 53 -4.14 1.29 3.43
C PRO A 53 -5.03 2.54 3.37
N GLY A 54 -4.96 3.24 2.26
CA GLY A 54 -5.69 4.49 2.05
C GLY A 54 -5.38 5.05 0.68
N LYS A 55 -5.36 6.39 0.58
CA LYS A 55 -5.14 7.07 -0.68
C LYS A 55 -3.74 7.69 -0.75
N VAL A 56 -3.10 7.55 -1.90
CA VAL A 56 -1.80 8.18 -2.15
C VAL A 56 -2.00 9.45 -2.97
N LEU A 57 -1.47 10.54 -2.46
CA LEU A 57 -1.52 11.86 -3.08
C LEU A 57 -0.14 12.25 -3.58
N ALA A 58 -0.10 13.06 -4.63
CA ALA A 58 1.17 13.49 -5.22
C ALA A 58 1.36 14.99 -5.09
N THR A 59 1.94 15.41 -3.98
CA THR A 59 2.50 16.76 -3.83
C THR A 59 4.02 16.58 -3.73
N GLY A 60 4.77 17.17 -4.65
CA GLY A 60 6.22 16.99 -4.72
C GLY A 60 6.63 15.86 -5.64
N ASP A 61 7.86 15.42 -5.55
CA ASP A 61 8.43 14.41 -6.44
C ASP A 61 9.12 13.28 -5.69
N MET A 62 9.22 12.14 -6.37
CA MET A 62 10.00 11.00 -5.90
C MET A 62 11.40 11.07 -6.53
N ASP A 63 12.43 10.89 -5.72
CA ASP A 63 13.81 10.87 -6.23
C ASP A 63 14.34 9.45 -6.42
N HIS A 64 13.51 8.45 -6.19
CA HIS A 64 13.85 7.05 -6.42
C HIS A 64 12.58 6.25 -6.75
N LYS A 65 12.75 5.07 -7.34
CA LYS A 65 11.62 4.23 -7.72
C LYS A 65 11.17 3.37 -6.54
N VAL A 66 9.86 3.34 -6.30
CA VAL A 66 9.25 2.56 -5.24
C VAL A 66 7.98 1.93 -5.77
N LYS A 67 7.74 0.66 -5.43
CA LYS A 67 6.46 0.02 -5.69
C LYS A 67 5.50 0.38 -4.58
N VAL A 68 4.32 0.89 -4.94
CA VAL A 68 3.31 1.28 -3.96
C VAL A 68 2.01 0.58 -4.26
N ALA A 69 1.52 -0.19 -3.31
CA ALA A 69 0.19 -0.76 -3.37
C ALA A 69 -0.70 0.05 -2.44
N ALA A 70 -1.82 0.52 -2.95
CA ALA A 70 -2.74 1.33 -2.16
C ALA A 70 -4.17 1.07 -2.57
N TRP A 71 -5.10 1.52 -1.74
CA TRP A 71 -6.52 1.41 -2.03
C TRP A 71 -6.92 2.36 -3.15
N GLN A 72 -6.36 3.57 -3.17
CA GLN A 72 -6.58 4.56 -4.23
C GLN A 72 -5.32 5.39 -4.47
N PHE A 73 -5.20 5.91 -5.69
CA PHE A 73 -4.14 6.84 -6.06
C PHE A 73 -4.77 8.04 -6.75
N SER A 74 -4.21 9.23 -6.52
CA SER A 74 -4.53 10.36 -7.40
C SER A 74 -3.86 10.12 -8.76
N GLU A 75 -4.35 10.76 -9.82
CA GLU A 75 -3.76 10.61 -11.16
C GLU A 75 -2.27 10.97 -11.16
N ALA A 76 -1.92 12.06 -10.51
CA ALA A 76 -0.53 12.49 -10.42
C ALA A 76 0.34 11.49 -9.68
N ALA A 77 -0.19 10.87 -8.63
CA ALA A 77 0.55 9.86 -7.87
C ALA A 77 0.85 8.63 -8.71
N ARG A 78 -0.08 8.19 -9.54
CA ARG A 78 0.12 7.03 -10.42
C ARG A 78 1.29 7.19 -11.37
N SER A 79 1.56 8.41 -11.80
CA SER A 79 2.65 8.66 -12.73
C SER A 79 4.02 8.77 -12.06
N LYS A 80 4.04 8.96 -10.74
CA LYS A 80 5.29 9.19 -9.99
C LYS A 80 5.81 7.98 -9.22
N VAL A 81 4.97 6.96 -9.03
CA VAL A 81 5.36 5.72 -8.37
C VAL A 81 4.93 4.54 -9.22
N GLN A 82 5.47 3.37 -8.94
CA GLN A 82 4.97 2.14 -9.56
C GLN A 82 3.70 1.73 -8.81
N ALA A 83 2.57 2.25 -9.27
CA ALA A 83 1.28 2.03 -8.63
C ALA A 83 0.74 0.63 -8.93
N MET A 84 0.23 -0.03 -7.90
CA MET A 84 -0.44 -1.31 -8.06
C MET A 84 -1.59 -1.40 -7.06
N SER A 85 -2.54 -2.28 -7.33
CA SER A 85 -3.62 -2.52 -6.37
C SER A 85 -3.14 -3.46 -5.27
N ILE A 86 -3.82 -3.42 -4.13
CA ILE A 86 -3.50 -4.33 -3.03
C ILE A 86 -3.70 -5.80 -3.43
N PRO A 87 -4.79 -6.18 -4.15
CA PRO A 87 -4.91 -7.55 -4.65
C PRO A 87 -3.77 -7.99 -5.55
N GLU A 88 -3.24 -7.10 -6.39
CA GLU A 88 -2.09 -7.41 -7.23
C GLU A 88 -0.86 -7.72 -6.38
N LEU A 89 -0.65 -6.96 -5.31
CA LEU A 89 0.46 -7.20 -4.40
C LEU A 89 0.33 -8.56 -3.70
N ILE A 90 -0.87 -8.92 -3.30
CA ILE A 90 -1.12 -10.24 -2.69
C ILE A 90 -0.73 -11.36 -3.65
N LYS A 91 -1.06 -11.23 -4.92
CA LYS A 91 -0.70 -12.23 -5.94
C LYS A 91 0.80 -12.30 -6.18
N GLU A 92 1.45 -11.15 -6.23
CA GLU A 92 2.88 -11.05 -6.50
C GLU A 92 3.69 -11.49 -5.28
N ASN A 93 3.26 -11.15 -4.09
CA ASN A 93 3.98 -11.43 -2.85
C ASN A 93 3.04 -11.89 -1.75
N PRO A 94 2.52 -13.12 -1.85
CA PRO A 94 1.51 -13.61 -0.89
C PRO A 94 1.97 -13.62 0.56
N LYS A 95 3.26 -13.78 0.79
CA LYS A 95 3.79 -13.84 2.16
C LYS A 95 4.09 -12.47 2.73
N GLY A 96 3.98 -11.42 1.93
CA GLY A 96 4.26 -10.06 2.37
C GLY A 96 5.70 -9.81 2.78
N LYS A 97 6.63 -10.55 2.17
CA LYS A 97 8.05 -10.46 2.51
C LYS A 97 8.61 -9.14 1.99
N ASP A 98 9.37 -8.44 2.84
CA ASP A 98 10.01 -7.17 2.52
C ASP A 98 9.01 -6.06 2.14
N VAL A 99 7.78 -6.17 2.61
CA VAL A 99 6.73 -5.17 2.40
C VAL A 99 6.58 -4.34 3.67
N ARG A 100 6.56 -3.02 3.53
CA ARG A 100 6.37 -2.10 4.65
C ARG A 100 5.01 -1.42 4.53
N ILE A 101 4.41 -1.11 5.67
CA ILE A 101 3.16 -0.37 5.72
C ILE A 101 3.48 1.07 6.10
N ILE A 102 3.02 2.02 5.29
CA ILE A 102 3.14 3.44 5.57
C ILE A 102 1.73 4.03 5.63
N GLY A 103 1.45 4.73 6.70
CA GLY A 103 0.12 5.31 6.79
C GLY A 103 -0.22 5.91 8.14
#